data_e4f1ad9379a257b73bab8e44d333b64f
#
_entry.id   e4f1ad9379a257b73bab8e44d333b64f
#
_cell.length_a   1.000
_cell.length_b   1.000
_cell.length_c   1.000
_cell.angle_alpha   90.00
_cell.angle_beta   90.00
_cell.angle_gamma   90.00
#
_symmetry.space_group_name_H-M   'P 1'
#
loop_
_entity.id
_entity.type
_entity.pdbx_description
1 polymer ?
#
loop_
_entity_poly.entity_id
_entity_poly.type
_entity_poly.pdbx_seq_one_letter_code
_entity_poly.pdbx_strand_id
1 'polypeptide(L)'
;MINAKKYRDGFKKIRDTKGTFHAKMGLIKDRNGMDLTEAEAIKKRWQEYTRELYKKDLHDLDNHGVIIHLEPDILECKVKWALGSITTNKASGGGGISVELFQILVDDAIKVLHSICQQIWKTQQWPQDWKRSVFIPIPKKDIVKCSNYHTIALISHTSKVMLKILQVRLQQYMN
;
A
#
# COMPACT_ATOMS: atom_id res chain seq x y z
N MET A 1 29.92 3.87 16.03
CA MET A 1 28.95 3.88 17.16
C MET A 1 27.59 4.27 16.63
N ILE A 2 26.63 3.35 16.69
CA ILE A 2 25.23 3.60 16.26
C ILE A 2 24.61 4.56 17.27
N ASN A 3 24.08 5.69 16.79
CA ASN A 3 23.55 6.73 17.66
C ASN A 3 22.19 6.32 18.26
N ALA A 4 22.22 5.67 19.43
CA ALA A 4 21.06 5.16 20.16
C ALA A 4 19.96 6.21 20.40
N LYS A 5 20.30 7.50 20.44
CA LYS A 5 19.36 8.62 20.57
C LYS A 5 18.50 8.75 19.31
N LYS A 6 19.10 8.66 18.12
CA LYS A 6 18.41 8.75 16.82
C LYS A 6 17.34 7.65 16.67
N TYR A 7 17.67 6.42 17.12
CA TYR A 7 16.71 5.31 17.10
C TYR A 7 15.55 5.52 18.10
N ARG A 8 15.85 5.99 19.31
CA ARG A 8 14.84 6.26 20.33
C ARG A 8 13.84 7.33 19.88
N ASP A 9 14.33 8.40 19.28
CA ASP A 9 13.50 9.49 18.75
C ASP A 9 12.68 9.01 17.55
N GLY A 10 13.24 8.13 16.71
CA GLY A 10 12.52 7.47 15.63
C GLY A 10 11.37 6.60 16.12
N PHE A 11 11.59 5.75 17.12
CA PHE A 11 10.54 4.93 17.71
C PHE A 11 9.47 5.74 18.46
N LYS A 12 9.84 6.86 19.08
CA LYS A 12 8.89 7.78 19.69
C LYS A 12 7.99 8.41 18.61
N LYS A 13 8.57 8.89 17.53
CA LYS A 13 7.84 9.47 16.39
C LYS A 13 6.87 8.47 15.75
N ILE A 14 7.30 7.20 15.59
CA ILE A 14 6.46 6.10 15.08
C ILE A 14 5.28 5.84 16.03
N ARG A 15 5.49 5.86 17.34
CA ARG A 15 4.44 5.68 18.34
C ARG A 15 3.43 6.81 18.33
N ASP A 16 3.90 8.05 18.20
CA ASP A 16 3.05 9.24 18.16
C ASP A 16 2.23 9.30 16.86
N THR A 17 2.75 8.75 15.75
CA THR A 17 2.02 8.64 14.48
C THR A 17 0.98 7.50 14.47
N LYS A 18 1.11 6.52 15.36
CA LYS A 18 0.12 5.45 15.59
C LYS A 18 -1.05 5.88 16.49
N GLY A 19 -1.31 7.19 16.59
CA GLY A 19 -2.48 7.69 17.31
C GLY A 19 -3.73 6.85 17.01
N THR A 20 -4.42 6.45 18.04
CA THR A 20 -5.62 5.60 17.99
C THR A 20 -6.71 6.26 17.16
N PHE A 21 -6.73 5.98 15.86
CA PHE A 21 -7.85 6.33 15.02
C PHE A 21 -9.01 5.36 15.35
N HIS A 22 -9.92 5.82 16.18
CA HIS A 22 -11.20 5.15 16.36
C HIS A 22 -12.13 5.60 15.22
N ALA A 23 -12.18 4.82 14.15
CA ALA A 23 -13.24 4.96 13.18
C ALA A 23 -14.59 4.78 13.89
N LYS A 24 -15.41 5.80 13.97
CA LYS A 24 -16.82 5.65 14.30
C LYS A 24 -17.44 4.84 13.17
N MET A 25 -17.52 3.54 13.32
CA MET A 25 -18.26 2.68 12.41
C MET A 25 -19.73 3.04 12.56
N GLY A 26 -20.26 3.75 11.59
CA GLY A 26 -21.70 3.97 11.49
C GLY A 26 -22.42 2.66 11.20
N LEU A 27 -23.72 2.66 11.43
CA LEU A 27 -24.62 1.56 11.11
C LEU A 27 -24.53 1.28 9.60
N ILE A 28 -24.22 0.05 9.20
CA ILE A 28 -24.14 -0.36 7.79
C ILE A 28 -25.29 -1.31 7.47
N LYS A 29 -25.93 -1.13 6.33
CA LYS A 29 -26.98 -2.03 5.85
C LYS A 29 -26.41 -3.17 5.01
N ASP A 30 -27.01 -4.35 5.17
CA ASP A 30 -26.76 -5.49 4.28
C ASP A 30 -27.39 -5.26 2.89
N ARG A 31 -27.37 -6.30 2.01
CA ARG A 31 -27.97 -6.24 0.67
C ARG A 31 -29.50 -6.11 0.72
N ASN A 32 -30.13 -6.59 1.78
CA ASN A 32 -31.59 -6.60 1.97
C ASN A 32 -32.10 -5.32 2.65
N GLY A 33 -31.17 -4.42 3.03
CA GLY A 33 -31.50 -3.18 3.74
C GLY A 33 -31.60 -3.33 5.27
N MET A 34 -31.22 -4.49 5.81
CA MET A 34 -31.18 -4.75 7.26
C MET A 34 -29.94 -4.13 7.89
N ASP A 35 -30.08 -3.59 9.08
CA ASP A 35 -29.03 -2.94 9.82
C ASP A 35 -28.06 -3.97 10.41
N LEU A 36 -26.76 -3.83 10.12
CA LEU A 36 -25.69 -4.65 10.68
C LEU A 36 -25.09 -3.95 11.90
N THR A 37 -25.14 -4.61 13.04
CA THR A 37 -24.62 -4.08 14.31
C THR A 37 -23.35 -4.79 14.77
N GLU A 38 -23.13 -6.02 14.32
CA GLU A 38 -21.97 -6.81 14.69
C GLU A 38 -20.75 -6.48 13.85
N ALA A 39 -19.58 -6.30 14.50
CA ALA A 39 -18.33 -5.93 13.84
C ALA A 39 -17.90 -6.92 12.76
N GLU A 40 -18.08 -8.23 12.98
CA GLU A 40 -17.72 -9.26 11.98
C GLU A 40 -18.69 -9.25 10.79
N ALA A 41 -19.98 -9.02 11.02
CA ALA A 41 -20.97 -8.89 9.94
C ALA A 41 -20.67 -7.65 9.08
N ILE A 42 -20.35 -6.52 9.71
CA ILE A 42 -19.93 -5.28 9.03
C ILE A 42 -18.65 -5.52 8.21
N LYS A 43 -17.65 -6.16 8.78
CA LYS A 43 -16.41 -6.51 8.11
C LYS A 43 -16.63 -7.41 6.89
N LYS A 44 -17.45 -8.45 7.05
CA LYS A 44 -17.84 -9.36 5.96
C LYS A 44 -18.53 -8.59 4.83
N ARG A 45 -19.46 -7.68 5.17
CA ARG A 45 -20.16 -6.86 4.18
C ARG A 45 -19.20 -5.95 3.39
N TRP A 46 -18.19 -5.37 4.06
CA TRP A 46 -17.14 -4.59 3.40
C TRP A 46 -16.26 -5.45 2.48
N GLN A 47 -15.91 -6.66 2.90
CA GLN A 47 -15.14 -7.60 2.07
C GLN A 47 -15.90 -7.99 0.79
N GLU A 48 -17.20 -8.25 0.90
CA GLU A 48 -18.06 -8.55 -0.24
C GLU A 48 -18.14 -7.37 -1.19
N TYR A 49 -18.39 -6.17 -0.67
CA TYR A 49 -18.51 -4.95 -1.47
C TYR A 49 -17.21 -4.62 -2.21
N THR A 50 -16.07 -4.65 -1.54
CA THR A 50 -14.78 -4.39 -2.18
C THR A 50 -14.43 -5.45 -3.22
N ARG A 51 -14.71 -6.72 -2.95
CA ARG A 51 -14.50 -7.79 -3.93
C ARG A 51 -15.33 -7.56 -5.20
N GLU A 52 -16.57 -7.17 -5.07
CA GLU A 52 -17.43 -6.88 -6.23
C GLU A 52 -16.97 -5.64 -6.99
N LEU A 53 -16.59 -4.59 -6.27
CA LEU A 53 -16.12 -3.33 -6.85
C LEU A 53 -14.91 -3.54 -7.76
N TYR A 54 -13.96 -4.38 -7.34
CA TYR A 54 -12.69 -4.62 -8.06
C TYR A 54 -12.69 -5.90 -8.91
N LYS A 55 -13.78 -6.68 -8.93
CA LYS A 55 -13.85 -7.91 -9.73
C LYS A 55 -13.82 -7.64 -11.24
N LYS A 56 -14.32 -6.50 -11.69
CA LYS A 56 -14.36 -6.14 -13.11
C LYS A 56 -12.98 -5.88 -13.71
N ASP A 57 -12.02 -5.43 -12.89
CA ASP A 57 -10.70 -5.03 -13.38
C ASP A 57 -9.73 -6.21 -13.59
N LEU A 58 -10.10 -7.43 -13.17
CA LEU A 58 -9.22 -8.60 -13.24
C LEU A 58 -9.35 -9.40 -14.54
N HIS A 59 -10.40 -9.19 -15.32
CA HIS A 59 -10.64 -10.00 -16.53
C HIS A 59 -9.75 -9.64 -17.73
N ASP A 60 -9.13 -8.47 -17.75
CA ASP A 60 -8.32 -8.01 -18.90
C ASP A 60 -6.82 -8.32 -18.75
N LEU A 61 -6.38 -8.89 -17.64
CA LEU A 61 -4.94 -9.05 -17.34
C LEU A 61 -4.35 -10.41 -17.73
N ASP A 62 -5.17 -11.40 -18.13
CA ASP A 62 -4.69 -12.77 -18.32
C ASP A 62 -4.03 -13.06 -19.68
N ASN A 63 -3.87 -12.08 -20.58
CA ASN A 63 -3.46 -12.38 -21.95
C ASN A 63 -2.27 -11.57 -22.51
N HIS A 64 -1.44 -10.96 -21.66
CA HIS A 64 -0.24 -10.30 -22.15
C HIS A 64 0.99 -11.16 -21.87
N GLY A 65 1.48 -11.79 -22.96
CA GLY A 65 2.77 -12.47 -22.98
C GLY A 65 3.86 -11.52 -22.47
N VAL A 66 4.60 -12.00 -21.51
CA VAL A 66 5.60 -11.22 -20.79
C VAL A 66 6.80 -10.93 -21.68
N ILE A 67 6.93 -9.70 -22.15
CA ILE A 67 8.16 -9.20 -22.80
C ILE A 67 9.10 -8.73 -21.69
N ILE A 68 9.89 -9.63 -21.10
CA ILE A 68 10.70 -9.30 -19.92
C ILE A 68 12.20 -9.16 -20.20
N HIS A 69 12.68 -9.51 -21.40
CA HIS A 69 14.11 -9.75 -21.58
C HIS A 69 14.97 -8.56 -22.01
N LEU A 70 14.43 -7.35 -22.17
CA LEU A 70 15.19 -6.21 -22.71
C LEU A 70 15.42 -5.06 -21.72
N GLU A 71 14.82 -5.12 -20.53
CA GLU A 71 14.96 -4.02 -19.56
C GLU A 71 16.15 -4.25 -18.61
N PRO A 72 16.98 -3.22 -18.39
CA PRO A 72 18.14 -3.33 -17.49
C PRO A 72 17.71 -3.58 -16.04
N ASP A 73 18.63 -4.14 -15.26
CA ASP A 73 18.46 -4.36 -13.82
C ASP A 73 18.05 -3.07 -13.09
N ILE A 74 17.37 -3.24 -11.96
CA ILE A 74 17.02 -2.10 -11.10
C ILE A 74 18.28 -1.63 -10.39
N LEU A 75 18.62 -0.36 -10.56
CA LEU A 75 19.78 0.25 -9.92
C LEU A 75 19.44 0.80 -8.55
N GLU A 76 20.39 0.77 -7.62
CA GLU A 76 20.24 1.31 -6.27
C GLU A 76 19.86 2.80 -6.26
N CYS A 77 20.42 3.59 -7.17
CA CYS A 77 20.06 5.01 -7.31
C CYS A 77 18.57 5.22 -7.68
N LYS A 78 17.96 4.30 -8.44
CA LYS A 78 16.52 4.35 -8.75
C LYS A 78 15.66 4.05 -7.52
N VAL A 79 16.10 3.12 -6.68
CA VAL A 79 15.44 2.83 -5.39
C VAL A 79 15.54 4.03 -4.46
N LYS A 80 16.71 4.64 -4.35
CA LYS A 80 16.94 5.87 -3.56
C LYS A 80 16.04 7.01 -4.03
N TRP A 81 15.99 7.25 -5.32
CA TRP A 81 15.13 8.26 -5.93
C TRP A 81 13.64 7.97 -5.66
N ALA A 82 13.19 6.73 -5.88
CA ALA A 82 11.81 6.34 -5.66
C ALA A 82 11.40 6.50 -4.20
N LEU A 83 12.26 6.09 -3.26
CA LEU A 83 12.04 6.25 -1.83
C LEU A 83 11.93 7.75 -1.44
N GLY A 84 12.82 8.60 -1.98
CA GLY A 84 12.78 10.05 -1.76
C GLY A 84 11.54 10.74 -2.34
N SER A 85 10.90 10.14 -3.35
CA SER A 85 9.69 10.66 -3.97
C SER A 85 8.40 10.35 -3.20
N ILE A 86 8.46 9.46 -2.21
CA ILE A 86 7.29 9.10 -1.39
C ILE A 86 7.10 10.17 -0.31
N THR A 87 5.90 10.75 -0.29
CA THR A 87 5.56 11.78 0.69
C THR A 87 5.47 11.22 2.12
N THR A 88 6.03 11.96 3.05
CA THR A 88 5.96 11.69 4.50
C THR A 88 4.57 11.98 5.09
N ASN A 89 4.36 11.60 6.35
CA ASN A 89 3.12 11.82 7.09
C ASN A 89 1.88 11.20 6.40
N LYS A 90 2.08 10.11 5.66
CA LYS A 90 1.00 9.31 5.07
C LYS A 90 0.82 8.00 5.82
N ALA A 91 -0.43 7.55 5.91
CA ALA A 91 -0.73 6.26 6.51
C ALA A 91 0.01 5.13 5.80
N SER A 92 0.68 4.27 6.57
CA SER A 92 1.26 3.04 6.07
C SER A 92 0.15 2.06 5.71
N GLY A 93 0.26 1.38 4.58
CA GLY A 93 -0.60 0.26 4.25
C GLY A 93 -0.30 -0.99 5.08
N GLY A 94 -0.64 -2.16 4.57
CA GLY A 94 -0.29 -3.45 5.20
C GLY A 94 1.21 -3.51 5.51
N GLY A 95 1.60 -4.03 6.66
CA GLY A 95 3.00 -4.08 7.11
C GLY A 95 3.42 -2.96 8.08
N GLY A 96 2.66 -1.86 8.16
CA GLY A 96 2.82 -0.83 9.20
C GLY A 96 4.14 -0.06 9.23
N ILE A 97 5.01 -0.20 8.21
CA ILE A 97 6.30 0.51 8.13
C ILE A 97 6.06 1.90 7.54
N SER A 98 6.38 2.94 8.31
CA SER A 98 6.25 4.32 7.86
C SER A 98 7.44 4.77 7.00
N VAL A 99 7.22 5.78 6.15
CA VAL A 99 8.29 6.35 5.30
C VAL A 99 9.41 6.98 6.16
N GLU A 100 9.05 7.56 7.29
CA GLU A 100 9.97 8.19 8.23
C GLU A 100 11.01 7.20 8.77
N LEU A 101 10.64 5.93 8.92
CA LEU A 101 11.59 4.89 9.32
C LEU A 101 12.68 4.69 8.27
N PHE A 102 12.32 4.68 7.00
CA PHE A 102 13.29 4.58 5.90
C PHE A 102 14.23 5.78 5.83
N GLN A 103 13.75 6.97 6.21
CA GLN A 103 14.58 8.18 6.26
C GLN A 103 15.61 8.16 7.41
N ILE A 104 15.35 7.39 8.46
CA ILE A 104 16.30 7.20 9.58
C ILE A 104 17.38 6.19 9.22
N LEU A 105 17.02 5.13 8.50
CA LEU A 105 17.87 3.99 8.14
C LEU A 105 18.29 4.04 6.65
N VAL A 106 18.57 5.24 6.12
CA VAL A 106 18.69 5.49 4.67
C VAL A 106 19.52 4.44 3.95
N ASP A 107 20.77 4.24 4.34
CA ASP A 107 21.69 3.38 3.59
C ASP A 107 21.33 1.89 3.70
N ASP A 108 21.00 1.41 4.90
CA ASP A 108 20.63 0.02 5.11
C ASP A 108 19.28 -0.31 4.48
N ALA A 109 18.32 0.61 4.61
CA ALA A 109 17.00 0.45 4.01
C ALA A 109 17.08 0.40 2.47
N ILE A 110 17.91 1.23 1.85
CA ILE A 110 18.10 1.24 0.39
C ILE A 110 18.66 -0.09 -0.08
N LYS A 111 19.70 -0.63 0.58
CA LYS A 111 20.30 -1.92 0.21
C LYS A 111 19.29 -3.07 0.27
N VAL A 112 18.52 -3.13 1.36
CA VAL A 112 17.48 -4.16 1.53
C VAL A 112 16.39 -4.01 0.47
N LEU A 113 15.85 -2.80 0.27
CA LEU A 113 14.83 -2.54 -0.74
C LEU A 113 15.34 -2.81 -2.16
N HIS A 114 16.59 -2.46 -2.46
CA HIS A 114 17.22 -2.75 -3.75
C HIS A 114 17.30 -4.25 -4.01
N SER A 115 17.75 -5.04 -3.02
CA SER A 115 17.80 -6.51 -3.12
C SER A 115 16.40 -7.10 -3.39
N ILE A 116 15.38 -6.63 -2.66
CA ILE A 116 14.00 -7.09 -2.87
C ILE A 116 13.49 -6.69 -4.25
N CYS A 117 13.68 -5.45 -4.67
CA CYS A 117 13.25 -4.97 -5.99
C CYS A 117 13.94 -5.75 -7.12
N GLN A 118 15.24 -6.05 -7.00
CA GLN A 118 15.94 -6.88 -7.96
C GLN A 118 15.39 -8.31 -8.01
N GLN A 119 15.10 -8.89 -6.85
CA GLN A 119 14.52 -10.23 -6.78
C GLN A 119 13.14 -10.25 -7.47
N ILE A 120 12.28 -9.27 -7.17
CA ILE A 120 10.97 -9.14 -7.84
C ILE A 120 11.15 -9.01 -9.35
N TRP A 121 12.13 -8.17 -9.79
CA TRP A 121 12.40 -7.95 -11.21
C TRP A 121 12.82 -9.24 -11.92
N LYS A 122 13.72 -10.03 -11.31
CA LYS A 122 14.23 -11.27 -11.90
C LYS A 122 13.24 -12.43 -11.85
N THR A 123 12.49 -12.55 -10.75
CA THR A 123 11.60 -13.71 -10.53
C THR A 123 10.15 -13.45 -10.91
N GLN A 124 9.77 -12.19 -11.13
CA GLN A 124 8.37 -11.75 -11.34
C GLN A 124 7.45 -12.08 -10.16
N GLN A 125 8.01 -12.43 -9.02
CA GLN A 125 7.25 -12.79 -7.83
C GLN A 125 7.28 -11.66 -6.80
N TRP A 126 6.10 -11.15 -6.48
CA TRP A 126 5.91 -10.14 -5.46
C TRP A 126 5.73 -10.77 -4.08
N PRO A 127 6.33 -10.20 -3.02
CA PRO A 127 6.05 -10.60 -1.64
C PRO A 127 4.54 -10.53 -1.36
N GLN A 128 4.02 -11.51 -0.61
CA GLN A 128 2.57 -11.58 -0.34
C GLN A 128 2.03 -10.33 0.36
N ASP A 129 2.81 -9.76 1.27
CA ASP A 129 2.41 -8.54 1.99
C ASP A 129 2.36 -7.31 1.08
N TRP A 130 3.13 -7.30 -0.03
CA TRP A 130 3.11 -6.21 -1.01
C TRP A 130 1.91 -6.28 -1.94
N LYS A 131 1.30 -7.46 -2.08
CA LYS A 131 0.07 -7.68 -2.86
C LYS A 131 -1.19 -7.28 -2.10
N ARG A 132 -1.09 -7.02 -0.78
CA ARG A 132 -2.23 -6.69 0.06
C ARG A 132 -2.42 -5.20 0.19
N SER A 133 -3.67 -4.77 0.09
CA SER A 133 -4.09 -3.39 0.34
C SER A 133 -5.01 -3.33 1.56
N VAL A 134 -4.88 -2.27 2.33
CA VAL A 134 -5.85 -1.95 3.39
C VAL A 134 -6.83 -0.94 2.82
N PHE A 135 -8.12 -1.31 2.77
CA PHE A 135 -9.16 -0.42 2.29
C PHE A 135 -9.74 0.40 3.44
N ILE A 136 -9.75 1.72 3.27
CA ILE A 136 -10.36 2.66 4.22
C ILE A 136 -11.60 3.24 3.57
N PRO A 137 -12.79 2.98 4.13
CA PRO A 137 -14.02 3.60 3.66
C PRO A 137 -14.16 5.03 4.20
N ILE A 138 -14.29 6.00 3.29
CA ILE A 138 -14.54 7.40 3.62
C ILE A 138 -15.99 7.75 3.26
N PRO A 139 -16.81 8.21 4.21
CA PRO A 139 -18.20 8.52 3.94
C PRO A 139 -18.33 9.75 3.02
N LYS A 140 -19.25 9.69 2.05
CA LYS A 140 -19.58 10.81 1.16
C LYS A 140 -20.67 11.71 1.78
N LYS A 141 -21.82 11.14 2.10
CA LYS A 141 -22.97 11.87 2.68
C LYS A 141 -23.73 11.03 3.71
N ASP A 142 -24.38 9.97 3.27
CA ASP A 142 -25.16 9.07 4.12
C ASP A 142 -24.34 7.80 4.40
N ILE A 143 -24.15 7.49 5.68
CA ILE A 143 -23.23 6.44 6.15
C ILE A 143 -23.85 5.04 6.19
N VAL A 144 -25.09 4.88 5.71
CA VAL A 144 -25.86 3.64 5.91
C VAL A 144 -25.53 2.56 4.86
N LYS A 145 -25.15 2.95 3.63
CA LYS A 145 -24.85 2.02 2.53
C LYS A 145 -23.38 2.05 2.15
N CYS A 146 -22.77 0.88 1.88
CA CYS A 146 -21.38 0.80 1.40
C CYS A 146 -21.12 1.63 0.13
N SER A 147 -22.11 1.73 -0.78
CA SER A 147 -22.02 2.56 -1.99
C SER A 147 -21.89 4.06 -1.72
N ASN A 148 -22.25 4.51 -0.53
CA ASN A 148 -22.12 5.91 -0.10
C ASN A 148 -20.75 6.24 0.47
N TYR A 149 -19.80 5.31 0.37
CA TYR A 149 -18.43 5.52 0.76
C TYR A 149 -17.52 5.56 -0.46
N HIS A 150 -16.46 6.33 -0.31
CA HIS A 150 -15.31 6.29 -1.21
C HIS A 150 -14.22 5.43 -0.55
N THR A 151 -13.82 4.36 -1.20
CA THR A 151 -12.76 3.50 -0.66
C THR A 151 -11.40 3.98 -1.11
N ILE A 152 -10.48 4.19 -0.15
CA ILE A 152 -9.07 4.43 -0.43
C ILE A 152 -8.30 3.15 -0.15
N ALA A 153 -7.54 2.68 -1.14
CA ALA A 153 -6.64 1.55 -0.98
C ALA A 153 -5.26 2.03 -0.52
N LEU A 154 -4.85 1.59 0.66
CA LEU A 154 -3.51 1.83 1.19
C LEU A 154 -2.63 0.62 0.93
N ILE A 155 -1.63 0.79 0.08
CA ILE A 155 -0.55 -0.18 -0.15
C ILE A 155 0.67 0.16 0.69
N SER A 156 1.53 -0.83 0.97
CA SER A 156 2.76 -0.62 1.75
C SER A 156 3.68 0.41 1.08
N HIS A 157 4.44 1.16 1.87
CA HIS A 157 5.40 2.12 1.32
C HIS A 157 6.52 1.43 0.54
N THR A 158 6.92 0.24 0.95
CA THR A 158 7.90 -0.59 0.22
C THR A 158 7.39 -0.99 -1.17
N SER A 159 6.13 -1.41 -1.26
CA SER A 159 5.48 -1.70 -2.55
C SER A 159 5.44 -0.46 -3.45
N LYS A 160 5.16 0.72 -2.89
CA LYS A 160 5.15 1.99 -3.65
C LYS A 160 6.50 2.32 -4.27
N VAL A 161 7.63 1.96 -3.63
CA VAL A 161 8.98 2.16 -4.20
C VAL A 161 9.09 1.40 -5.54
N MET A 162 8.75 0.11 -5.55
CA MET A 162 8.79 -0.69 -6.77
C MET A 162 7.83 -0.16 -7.84
N LEU A 163 6.58 0.14 -7.46
CA LEU A 163 5.59 0.69 -8.38
C LEU A 163 6.03 2.03 -8.99
N LYS A 164 6.74 2.87 -8.23
CA LYS A 164 7.27 4.13 -8.74
C LYS A 164 8.36 3.92 -9.78
N ILE A 165 9.23 2.94 -9.57
CA ILE A 165 10.25 2.55 -10.56
C ILE A 165 9.59 2.05 -11.85
N LEU A 166 8.59 1.15 -11.72
CA LEU A 166 7.84 0.64 -12.86
C LEU A 166 7.08 1.73 -13.60
N GLN A 167 6.44 2.66 -12.87
CA GLN A 167 5.75 3.80 -13.47
C GLN A 167 6.67 4.59 -14.41
N VAL A 168 7.87 4.92 -13.96
CA VAL A 168 8.82 5.69 -14.78
C VAL A 168 9.27 4.90 -15.99
N ARG A 169 9.52 3.60 -15.84
CA ARG A 169 9.88 2.74 -16.97
C ARG A 169 8.76 2.70 -18.01
N LEU A 170 7.53 2.47 -17.58
CA LEU A 170 6.36 2.45 -18.48
C LEU A 170 6.14 3.78 -19.20
N GLN A 171 6.34 4.91 -18.50
CA GLN A 171 6.20 6.24 -19.12
C GLN A 171 7.17 6.45 -20.31
N GLN A 172 8.34 5.81 -20.30
CA GLN A 172 9.30 5.90 -21.41
C GLN A 172 8.81 5.20 -22.69
N TYR A 173 7.90 4.24 -22.58
CA TYR A 173 7.29 3.55 -23.72
C TYR A 173 6.00 4.19 -24.22
N MET A 174 5.40 5.07 -23.42
CA MET A 174 4.13 5.71 -23.75
C MET A 174 4.29 7.08 -24.42
N ASN A 175 5.52 7.63 -24.43
CA ASN A 175 5.90 8.87 -25.09
C ASN A 175 6.63 8.58 -26.41
#